data_1c76bde7a20c6bde378edee6aa1bf103
#
_entry.id   1c76bde7a20c6bde378edee6aa1bf103
#
_cell.length_a   1.000
_cell.length_b   1.000
_cell.length_c   1.000
_cell.angle_alpha   90.00
_cell.angle_beta   90.00
_cell.angle_gamma   90.00
#
_symmetry.space_group_name_H-M   'P 1'
#
loop_
_entity.id
_entity.type
_entity.pdbx_description
1 polymer ?
#
loop_
_entity_poly.entity_id
_entity_poly.type
_entity_poly.pdbx_seq_one_letter_code
_entity_poly.pdbx_strand_id
1 'polypeptide(L)'
;AGTTAGFGKAKSCIVLFLYGAWSQQDTLDMKPGAPADIRGEFSPISTALPGVQICEHLPRLSRWLDRTTLVRSMTHQHPTHCVAYALTGIPQNPLRDPRDYWPFLGSSLDYLWDRTPGQQAPRGMPRNMCLPWELNSRSRNRSHRGLTPAWLGNQWEPIFGQFDGTATR
;
A
#
# COMPACT_ATOMS: atom_id res chain seq x y z
N ALA A 1 -12.47 7.22 -25.07
CA ALA A 1 -12.21 7.39 -23.64
C ALA A 1 -11.10 8.42 -23.51
N GLY A 2 -11.41 9.60 -22.96
CA GLY A 2 -10.43 10.66 -22.74
C GLY A 2 -9.40 10.22 -21.72
N THR A 3 -8.11 10.34 -22.03
CA THR A 3 -7.04 10.10 -21.07
C THR A 3 -7.10 11.19 -20.00
N THR A 4 -7.28 10.80 -18.75
CA THR A 4 -7.22 11.72 -17.61
C THR A 4 -5.86 12.42 -17.62
N ALA A 5 -5.85 13.76 -17.55
CA ALA A 5 -4.62 14.54 -17.54
C ALA A 5 -3.72 14.04 -16.40
N GLY A 6 -2.51 13.57 -16.75
CA GLY A 6 -1.56 13.00 -15.77
C GLY A 6 -1.50 11.48 -15.72
N PHE A 7 -2.43 10.74 -16.31
CA PHE A 7 -2.36 9.28 -16.34
C PHE A 7 -1.07 8.81 -17.05
N GLY A 8 -0.36 7.87 -16.43
CA GLY A 8 0.89 7.30 -16.95
C GLY A 8 2.11 8.22 -16.86
N LYS A 9 2.03 9.40 -16.23
CA LYS A 9 3.15 10.36 -16.13
C LYS A 9 3.99 10.18 -14.85
N ALA A 10 3.54 9.38 -13.89
CA ALA A 10 4.28 9.11 -12.67
C ALA A 10 5.58 8.36 -12.98
N LYS A 11 6.69 8.88 -12.48
CA LYS A 11 8.04 8.28 -12.67
C LYS A 11 8.46 7.36 -11.54
N SER A 12 7.81 7.48 -10.38
CA SER A 12 8.08 6.67 -9.20
C SER A 12 6.82 6.54 -8.36
N CYS A 13 6.75 5.47 -7.58
CA CYS A 13 5.67 5.20 -6.64
C CYS A 13 6.26 4.81 -5.29
N ILE A 14 5.78 5.43 -4.22
CA ILE A 14 6.13 5.07 -2.85
C ILE A 14 4.88 4.52 -2.18
N VAL A 15 4.94 3.27 -1.74
CA VAL A 15 3.88 2.64 -0.96
C VAL A 15 4.21 2.76 0.52
N LEU A 16 3.44 3.54 1.26
CA LEU A 16 3.50 3.60 2.71
C LEU A 16 2.57 2.55 3.29
N PHE A 17 3.12 1.38 3.59
CA PHE A 17 2.34 0.29 4.16
C PHE A 17 2.31 0.39 5.68
N LEU A 18 1.16 0.74 6.23
CA LEU A 18 0.94 0.88 7.67
C LEU A 18 0.53 -0.47 8.25
N TYR A 19 1.50 -1.28 8.63
CA TYR A 19 1.26 -2.63 9.13
C TYR A 19 0.47 -2.63 10.45
N GLY A 20 -0.67 -3.32 10.45
CA GLY A 20 -1.55 -3.38 11.62
C GLY A 20 -2.40 -2.13 11.88
N ALA A 21 -2.38 -1.17 11.00
CA ALA A 21 -3.16 0.08 11.04
C ALA A 21 -3.83 0.32 9.66
N TRP A 22 -4.77 1.13 9.50
CA TRP A 22 -5.44 2.10 10.38
C TRP A 22 -6.86 1.61 10.69
N SER A 23 -7.40 1.99 11.87
CA SER A 23 -8.83 1.91 12.09
C SER A 23 -9.55 2.84 11.12
N GLN A 24 -10.46 2.31 10.33
CA GLN A 24 -11.21 3.06 9.32
C GLN A 24 -12.04 4.17 9.97
N GLN A 25 -12.78 3.82 11.02
CA GLN A 25 -13.69 4.74 11.74
C GLN A 25 -12.92 5.82 12.51
N ASP A 26 -11.71 5.52 12.96
CA ASP A 26 -10.91 6.44 13.77
C ASP A 26 -10.04 7.37 12.95
N THR A 27 -10.03 7.23 11.61
CA THR A 27 -9.11 7.99 10.76
C THR A 27 -9.78 8.65 9.56
N LEU A 28 -9.98 7.91 8.47
CA LEU A 28 -10.36 8.48 7.18
C LEU A 28 -11.85 8.33 6.84
N ASP A 29 -12.59 7.50 7.58
CA ASP A 29 -14.02 7.27 7.35
C ASP A 29 -14.79 7.21 8.68
N MET A 30 -14.82 8.30 9.38
CA MET A 30 -15.33 8.40 10.77
C MET A 30 -16.82 8.19 10.91
N LYS A 31 -17.59 8.24 9.81
CA LYS A 31 -19.04 8.05 9.80
C LYS A 31 -19.79 8.88 10.88
N PRO A 32 -19.63 10.22 10.91
CA PRO A 32 -20.15 11.05 12.00
C PRO A 32 -21.66 10.98 12.18
N GLY A 33 -22.41 10.62 11.12
CA GLY A 33 -23.87 10.40 11.20
C GLY A 33 -24.30 9.00 11.64
N ALA A 34 -23.36 8.09 11.91
CA ALA A 34 -23.70 6.76 12.40
C ALA A 34 -23.96 6.73 13.90
N PRO A 35 -24.68 5.70 14.42
CA PRO A 35 -24.85 5.47 15.85
C PRO A 35 -23.51 5.40 16.61
N ALA A 36 -23.53 5.68 17.91
CA ALA A 36 -22.34 5.82 18.74
C ALA A 36 -21.51 4.53 18.86
N ASP A 37 -22.12 3.37 18.67
CA ASP A 37 -21.49 2.06 18.66
C ASP A 37 -20.77 1.72 17.32
N ILE A 38 -21.00 2.53 16.28
CA ILE A 38 -20.40 2.36 14.96
C ILE A 38 -19.35 3.44 14.65
N ARG A 39 -19.62 4.69 15.05
CA ARG A 39 -18.70 5.81 14.83
C ARG A 39 -17.51 5.76 15.78
N GLY A 40 -16.34 6.25 15.33
CA GLY A 40 -15.18 6.42 16.19
C GLY A 40 -15.40 7.46 17.31
N GLU A 41 -14.54 7.41 18.33
CA GLU A 41 -14.59 8.33 19.50
C GLU A 41 -14.05 9.73 19.19
N PHE A 42 -13.22 9.86 18.15
CA PHE A 42 -12.57 11.12 17.79
C PHE A 42 -13.49 12.07 17.04
N SER A 43 -13.17 13.35 17.06
CA SER A 43 -13.94 14.39 16.38
C SER A 43 -13.50 14.53 14.90
N PRO A 44 -14.47 14.71 13.98
CA PRO A 44 -14.15 14.97 12.59
C PRO A 44 -13.72 16.42 12.37
N ILE A 45 -12.68 16.64 11.57
CA ILE A 45 -12.25 17.97 11.10
C ILE A 45 -12.47 18.10 9.59
N SER A 46 -12.74 19.33 9.15
CA SER A 46 -12.84 19.66 7.73
C SER A 46 -11.49 19.52 7.03
N THR A 47 -11.54 19.21 5.74
CA THR A 47 -10.36 19.04 4.91
C THR A 47 -10.33 20.07 3.76
N ALA A 48 -9.22 20.12 3.03
CA ALA A 48 -9.11 20.92 1.81
C ALA A 48 -10.07 20.44 0.69
N LEU A 49 -10.58 19.20 0.78
CA LEU A 49 -11.60 18.68 -0.12
C LEU A 49 -12.99 18.94 0.47
N PRO A 50 -13.82 19.81 -0.17
CA PRO A 50 -15.15 20.15 0.34
C PRO A 50 -16.03 18.92 0.57
N GLY A 51 -16.73 18.90 1.71
CA GLY A 51 -17.63 17.80 2.08
C GLY A 51 -16.94 16.54 2.63
N VAL A 52 -15.61 16.50 2.68
CA VAL A 52 -14.85 15.39 3.25
C VAL A 52 -14.29 15.78 4.60
N GLN A 53 -14.54 14.93 5.59
CA GLN A 53 -14.01 15.05 6.94
C GLN A 53 -13.14 13.85 7.28
N ILE A 54 -12.11 14.07 8.10
CA ILE A 54 -11.22 13.05 8.66
C ILE A 54 -10.97 13.32 10.15
N CYS A 55 -10.29 12.40 10.82
CA CYS A 55 -10.00 12.50 12.25
C CYS A 55 -9.17 13.75 12.60
N GLU A 56 -9.50 14.37 13.74
CA GLU A 56 -8.82 15.54 14.31
C GLU A 56 -7.32 15.32 14.57
N HIS A 57 -6.87 14.07 14.72
CA HIS A 57 -5.47 13.72 14.89
C HIS A 57 -4.67 13.73 13.59
N LEU A 58 -5.31 14.03 12.44
CA LEU A 58 -4.68 14.09 11.13
C LEU A 58 -4.67 15.50 10.50
N PRO A 59 -4.35 16.59 11.26
CA PRO A 59 -4.51 17.96 10.77
C PRO A 59 -3.53 18.32 9.63
N ARG A 60 -2.41 17.60 9.51
CA ARG A 60 -1.50 17.79 8.39
C ARG A 60 -2.02 17.14 7.12
N LEU A 61 -2.61 15.95 7.23
CA LEU A 61 -3.20 15.24 6.10
C LEU A 61 -4.44 15.97 5.56
N SER A 62 -5.25 16.58 6.44
CA SER A 62 -6.46 17.30 6.04
C SER A 62 -6.21 18.36 4.98
N ARG A 63 -5.02 19.00 4.99
CA ARG A 63 -4.61 20.04 4.04
C ARG A 63 -4.23 19.49 2.64
N TRP A 64 -4.05 18.18 2.52
CA TRP A 64 -3.62 17.53 1.28
C TRP A 64 -4.72 16.72 0.60
N LEU A 65 -5.91 16.71 1.16
CA LEU A 65 -7.02 15.88 0.67
C LEU A 65 -7.50 16.30 -0.72
N ASP A 66 -7.32 17.57 -1.11
CA ASP A 66 -7.60 18.06 -2.46
C ASP A 66 -6.71 17.44 -3.55
N ARG A 67 -5.56 16.86 -3.14
CA ARG A 67 -4.60 16.17 -4.00
C ARG A 67 -4.56 14.66 -3.79
N THR A 68 -5.54 14.13 -3.08
CA THR A 68 -5.58 12.73 -2.65
C THR A 68 -6.83 12.06 -3.17
N THR A 69 -6.72 10.82 -3.60
CA THR A 69 -7.87 9.95 -3.84
C THR A 69 -8.10 9.07 -2.62
N LEU A 70 -9.25 9.21 -2.00
CA LEU A 70 -9.63 8.42 -0.84
C LEU A 70 -10.59 7.31 -1.25
N VAL A 71 -10.15 6.05 -1.15
CA VAL A 71 -10.97 4.87 -1.47
C VAL A 71 -11.48 4.25 -0.17
N ARG A 72 -12.77 4.40 0.11
CA ARG A 72 -13.45 3.89 1.33
C ARG A 72 -14.19 2.57 1.12
N SER A 73 -14.27 2.09 -0.09
CA SER A 73 -15.06 0.91 -0.47
C SER A 73 -14.24 -0.36 -0.67
N MET A 74 -12.98 -0.36 -0.22
CA MET A 74 -12.14 -1.54 -0.32
C MET A 74 -12.65 -2.65 0.59
N THR A 75 -12.75 -3.87 0.03
CA THR A 75 -13.18 -5.06 0.75
C THR A 75 -12.43 -6.29 0.25
N HIS A 76 -12.38 -7.34 1.03
CA HIS A 76 -11.82 -8.64 0.65
C HIS A 76 -12.62 -9.80 1.27
N GLN A 77 -12.53 -10.97 0.65
CA GLN A 77 -13.36 -12.13 0.99
C GLN A 77 -12.79 -12.98 2.16
N HIS A 78 -11.51 -12.85 2.47
CA HIS A 78 -10.86 -13.71 3.47
C HIS A 78 -10.50 -12.87 4.70
N PRO A 79 -11.18 -13.06 5.85
CA PRO A 79 -10.92 -12.30 7.08
C PRO A 79 -9.65 -12.81 7.79
N THR A 80 -8.50 -12.68 7.13
CA THR A 80 -7.22 -13.11 7.66
C THR A 80 -6.26 -11.93 7.70
N HIS A 81 -5.36 -11.91 8.68
CA HIS A 81 -4.27 -10.95 8.75
C HIS A 81 -3.23 -11.27 7.64
N CYS A 82 -3.56 -10.93 6.42
CA CYS A 82 -2.73 -11.17 5.26
C CYS A 82 -2.51 -9.88 4.48
N VAL A 83 -1.26 -9.47 4.38
CA VAL A 83 -0.85 -8.25 3.66
C VAL A 83 -0.88 -8.43 2.14
N ALA A 84 -1.02 -9.66 1.65
CA ALA A 84 -0.99 -9.97 0.22
C ALA A 84 -2.00 -9.17 -0.58
N TYR A 85 -3.20 -8.91 -0.04
CA TYR A 85 -4.20 -8.07 -0.71
C TYR A 85 -3.70 -6.67 -1.03
N ALA A 86 -3.08 -6.02 -0.05
CA ALA A 86 -2.58 -4.66 -0.22
C ALA A 86 -1.35 -4.60 -1.15
N LEU A 87 -0.54 -5.65 -1.15
CA LEU A 87 0.72 -5.69 -1.87
C LEU A 87 0.61 -6.23 -3.30
N THR A 88 -0.42 -6.99 -3.60
CA THR A 88 -0.65 -7.56 -4.94
C THR A 88 -1.88 -6.99 -5.64
N GLY A 89 -2.82 -6.38 -4.89
CA GLY A 89 -4.11 -5.92 -5.39
C GLY A 89 -5.10 -7.04 -5.70
N ILE A 90 -4.76 -8.29 -5.40
CA ILE A 90 -5.56 -9.47 -5.76
C ILE A 90 -5.91 -10.29 -4.54
N PRO A 91 -7.18 -10.68 -4.35
CA PRO A 91 -7.58 -11.55 -3.25
C PRO A 91 -6.90 -12.91 -3.39
N GLN A 92 -6.09 -13.27 -2.42
CA GLN A 92 -5.39 -14.56 -2.40
C GLN A 92 -5.82 -15.37 -1.18
N ASN A 93 -6.04 -16.65 -1.39
CA ASN A 93 -6.20 -17.56 -0.27
C ASN A 93 -4.83 -17.77 0.40
N PRO A 94 -4.63 -17.35 1.66
CA PRO A 94 -3.33 -17.47 2.33
C PRO A 94 -2.90 -18.93 2.58
N LEU A 95 -3.78 -19.91 2.32
CA LEU A 95 -3.50 -21.32 2.49
C LEU A 95 -3.05 -22.02 1.19
N ARG A 96 -3.04 -21.32 0.06
CA ARG A 96 -2.58 -21.89 -1.22
C ARG A 96 -1.07 -22.02 -1.29
N ASP A 97 -0.61 -22.84 -2.23
CA ASP A 97 0.80 -23.01 -2.55
C ASP A 97 1.45 -21.65 -2.90
N PRO A 98 2.64 -21.35 -2.37
CA PRO A 98 3.38 -20.12 -2.71
C PRO A 98 3.58 -19.90 -4.22
N ARG A 99 3.62 -20.95 -5.02
CA ARG A 99 3.74 -20.88 -6.48
C ARG A 99 2.51 -20.30 -7.17
N ASP A 100 1.36 -20.34 -6.50
CA ASP A 100 0.10 -19.79 -7.01
C ASP A 100 -0.10 -18.31 -6.65
N TYR A 101 0.90 -17.68 -6.03
CA TYR A 101 0.77 -16.27 -5.63
C TYR A 101 0.94 -15.33 -6.80
N TRP A 102 0.26 -14.20 -6.66
CA TRP A 102 0.43 -13.07 -7.54
C TRP A 102 1.69 -12.28 -7.18
N PRO A 103 2.37 -11.74 -8.19
CA PRO A 103 3.56 -10.96 -7.97
C PRO A 103 3.28 -9.71 -7.12
N PHE A 104 4.25 -9.31 -6.32
CA PHE A 104 4.28 -8.03 -5.66
C PHE A 104 4.12 -6.88 -6.68
N LEU A 105 3.38 -5.85 -6.30
CA LEU A 105 3.13 -4.69 -7.16
C LEU A 105 4.44 -4.09 -7.71
N GLY A 106 5.46 -3.94 -6.87
CA GLY A 106 6.77 -3.45 -7.28
C GLY A 106 7.46 -4.35 -8.29
N SER A 107 7.39 -5.68 -8.10
CA SER A 107 7.93 -6.67 -9.05
C SER A 107 7.18 -6.63 -10.39
N SER A 108 5.87 -6.46 -10.35
CA SER A 108 5.05 -6.32 -11.55
C SER A 108 5.39 -5.04 -12.34
N LEU A 109 5.61 -3.94 -11.65
CA LEU A 109 6.01 -2.68 -12.28
C LEU A 109 7.42 -2.77 -12.88
N ASP A 110 8.36 -3.38 -12.18
CA ASP A 110 9.73 -3.58 -12.67
C ASP A 110 9.76 -4.45 -13.92
N TYR A 111 8.99 -5.55 -13.91
CA TYR A 111 8.78 -6.40 -15.07
C TYR A 111 8.20 -5.65 -16.27
N LEU A 112 7.19 -4.80 -16.07
CA LEU A 112 6.56 -4.02 -17.13
C LEU A 112 7.50 -2.94 -17.67
N TRP A 113 8.27 -2.28 -16.82
CA TRP A 113 9.23 -1.25 -17.22
C TRP A 113 10.35 -1.82 -18.07
N ASP A 114 10.86 -2.98 -17.73
CA ASP A 114 11.89 -3.64 -18.54
C ASP A 114 11.42 -3.95 -19.98
N ARG A 115 10.13 -4.14 -20.16
CA ARG A 115 9.49 -4.41 -21.46
C ARG A 115 8.97 -3.17 -22.17
N THR A 116 9.07 -2.01 -21.54
CA THR A 116 8.61 -0.76 -22.15
C THR A 116 9.77 -0.06 -22.86
N PRO A 117 9.73 0.10 -24.19
CA PRO A 117 10.80 0.75 -24.94
C PRO A 117 11.11 2.16 -24.41
N GLY A 118 12.38 2.46 -24.25
CA GLY A 118 12.86 3.78 -23.79
C GLY A 118 12.79 4.00 -22.27
N GLN A 119 12.30 3.04 -21.49
CA GLN A 119 12.31 3.11 -20.03
C GLN A 119 13.45 2.24 -19.47
N GLN A 120 14.65 2.79 -19.47
CA GLN A 120 15.80 2.13 -18.83
C GLN A 120 15.89 2.52 -17.35
N ALA A 121 16.29 1.57 -16.51
CA ALA A 121 16.59 1.86 -15.11
C ALA A 121 17.71 2.90 -15.00
N PRO A 122 17.65 3.81 -14.02
CA PRO A 122 18.79 4.62 -13.66
C PRO A 122 19.99 3.70 -13.33
N ARG A 123 21.15 3.98 -13.88
CA ARG A 123 22.35 3.17 -13.60
C ARG A 123 22.68 3.20 -12.12
N GLY A 124 22.86 2.03 -11.52
CA GLY A 124 23.29 1.89 -10.13
C GLY A 124 22.20 2.06 -9.06
N MET A 125 20.94 2.24 -9.45
CA MET A 125 19.83 2.33 -8.51
C MET A 125 18.80 1.24 -8.75
N PRO A 126 18.42 0.46 -7.72
CA PRO A 126 17.39 -0.56 -7.88
C PRO A 126 16.04 0.12 -8.16
N ARG A 127 15.24 -0.50 -9.03
CA ARG A 127 13.90 0.00 -9.38
C ARG A 127 12.86 -0.34 -8.33
N ASN A 128 13.07 -1.43 -7.59
CA ASN A 128 12.12 -1.99 -6.66
C ASN A 128 12.80 -2.28 -5.32
N MET A 129 12.38 -1.57 -4.28
CA MET A 129 12.96 -1.67 -2.94
C MET A 129 11.87 -1.77 -1.90
N CYS A 130 12.10 -2.60 -0.88
CA CYS A 130 11.29 -2.68 0.32
C CYS A 130 12.11 -2.22 1.53
N LEU A 131 11.65 -1.18 2.20
CA LEU A 131 12.31 -0.56 3.33
C LEU A 131 11.38 -0.54 4.53
N PRO A 132 11.88 -0.57 5.76
CA PRO A 132 13.29 -0.68 6.17
C PRO A 132 13.80 -2.12 6.24
N TRP A 133 12.91 -3.11 6.14
CA TRP A 133 13.21 -4.54 6.17
C TRP A 133 12.11 -5.32 5.43
N GLU A 134 12.35 -6.61 5.23
CA GLU A 134 11.33 -7.53 4.77
C GLU A 134 10.19 -7.60 5.80
N LEU A 135 8.96 -7.39 5.35
CA LEU A 135 7.78 -7.55 6.19
C LEU A 135 7.66 -9.00 6.66
N ASN A 136 7.66 -9.20 7.96
CA ASN A 136 7.59 -10.52 8.58
C ASN A 136 6.36 -10.66 9.47
N SER A 137 5.59 -11.72 9.28
CA SER A 137 4.52 -12.09 10.19
C SER A 137 5.12 -12.76 11.43
N ARG A 138 5.02 -12.13 12.59
CA ARG A 138 5.42 -12.72 13.87
C ARG A 138 4.74 -14.05 14.17
N SER A 139 3.67 -14.38 13.47
CA SER A 139 2.85 -15.55 13.75
C SER A 139 3.36 -16.87 13.16
N ARG A 140 4.55 -17.02 12.62
CA ARG A 140 5.09 -18.35 12.24
C ARG A 140 6.35 -18.36 11.34
N ASN A 141 7.27 -17.43 11.46
CA ASN A 141 8.54 -17.48 10.71
C ASN A 141 8.38 -17.65 9.18
N ARG A 142 7.31 -17.10 8.62
CA ARG A 142 7.06 -17.15 7.18
C ARG A 142 7.16 -15.74 6.64
N SER A 143 8.00 -15.56 5.65
CA SER A 143 8.01 -14.35 4.83
C SER A 143 6.59 -13.99 4.39
N HIS A 144 6.26 -12.70 4.42
CA HIS A 144 4.92 -12.28 4.01
C HIS A 144 4.71 -12.62 2.54
N ARG A 145 3.72 -13.47 2.35
CA ARG A 145 3.18 -13.73 1.03
C ARG A 145 2.74 -12.42 0.41
N GLY A 146 3.15 -12.15 -0.81
CA GLY A 146 2.83 -10.92 -1.53
C GLY A 146 3.98 -9.92 -1.64
N LEU A 147 5.17 -10.23 -1.13
CA LEU A 147 6.40 -9.47 -1.39
C LEU A 147 7.34 -10.15 -2.39
N THR A 148 6.95 -11.29 -2.95
CA THR A 148 7.76 -12.05 -3.89
C THR A 148 7.40 -11.74 -5.33
N PRO A 149 8.30 -11.95 -6.28
CA PRO A 149 8.00 -11.85 -7.71
C PRO A 149 7.10 -12.99 -8.22
N ALA A 150 6.80 -13.99 -7.40
CA ALA A 150 6.00 -15.16 -7.72
C ALA A 150 6.44 -15.82 -9.05
N TRP A 151 5.51 -16.01 -9.99
CA TRP A 151 5.78 -16.63 -11.28
C TRP A 151 6.56 -15.74 -12.29
N LEU A 152 6.83 -14.47 -11.97
CA LEU A 152 7.64 -13.61 -12.84
C LEU A 152 9.11 -14.02 -12.87
N GLY A 153 9.62 -14.65 -11.79
CA GLY A 153 10.99 -15.07 -11.64
C GLY A 153 11.83 -14.17 -10.73
N ASN A 154 12.88 -14.74 -10.14
CA ASN A 154 13.67 -14.11 -9.08
C ASN A 154 14.42 -12.84 -9.49
N GLN A 155 14.66 -12.63 -10.78
CA GLN A 155 15.28 -11.39 -11.29
C GLN A 155 14.44 -10.14 -10.99
N TRP A 156 13.16 -10.30 -10.64
CA TRP A 156 12.21 -9.23 -10.30
C TRP A 156 11.95 -9.14 -8.79
N GLU A 157 12.77 -9.80 -7.99
CA GLU A 157 12.66 -9.73 -6.55
C GLU A 157 13.02 -8.32 -6.04
N PRO A 158 12.24 -7.74 -5.11
CA PRO A 158 12.59 -6.46 -4.52
C PRO A 158 13.89 -6.57 -3.72
N ILE A 159 14.67 -5.52 -3.72
CA ILE A 159 15.79 -5.40 -2.79
C ILE A 159 15.24 -5.03 -1.41
N PHE A 160 15.53 -5.86 -0.43
CA PHE A 160 15.17 -5.59 0.96
C PHE A 160 16.27 -4.78 1.64
N GLY A 161 15.89 -3.63 2.18
CA GLY A 161 16.77 -2.86 3.07
C GLY A 161 16.89 -3.55 4.42
N GLN A 162 18.00 -3.31 5.10
CA GLN A 162 18.17 -3.73 6.48
C GLN A 162 18.51 -2.50 7.31
N PHE A 163 17.65 -2.18 8.27
CA PHE A 163 17.84 -1.06 9.17
C PHE A 163 18.23 -1.58 10.56
N ASP A 164 19.37 -1.16 11.07
CA ASP A 164 19.94 -1.63 12.34
C ASP A 164 19.39 -0.94 13.59
N GLY A 165 18.42 -0.06 13.43
CA GLY A 165 17.67 0.52 14.55
C GLY A 165 18.18 1.83 15.13
N THR A 166 19.24 2.41 14.62
CA THR A 166 19.70 3.75 15.06
C THR A 166 19.13 4.83 14.15
N ALA A 167 17.93 5.32 14.50
CA ALA A 167 17.45 6.57 13.90
C ALA A 167 18.23 7.74 14.53
N THR A 168 19.10 8.37 13.78
CA THR A 168 19.61 9.69 14.13
C THR A 168 18.47 10.69 14.03
N ARG A 169 18.18 11.38 15.12
CA ARG A 169 17.21 12.48 15.20
C ARG A 169 17.67 13.67 14.36
#